data_a6439da0624c22b826713c3347da5cc7
#
_entry.id   a6439da0624c22b826713c3347da5cc7
#
_cell.length_a   1.000
_cell.length_b   1.000
_cell.length_c   1.000
_cell.angle_alpha   90.00
_cell.angle_beta   90.00
_cell.angle_gamma   90.00
#
_symmetry.space_group_name_H-M   'P 1'
#
loop_
_entity.id
_entity.type
_entity.pdbx_description
1 polymer ?
#
loop_
_entity_poly.entity_id
_entity_poly.type
_entity_poly.pdbx_seq_one_letter_code
_entity_poly.pdbx_strand_id
1 'polypeptide(L)'
;MGERKTPKTRKSFSKLPQILDVPNLIAIQTESFEWFKTQGLKETIEDINPIEDYTGNYAVEFGEYEFKEPALTLKECRDKDQTYAAPLFITVRFVNRESGEIREQSVFMGDFPMMTEQGTFIINGTERVIVTQLVRSPGAYVMAAKDPTKQVLVANLMPARGSWLEFEIDKRAAVSVRIDRKRKLPATVFLRALAGIDSERTKDQPGLLSQGTDEEILALFDNNPFIKATLDKDSVRSVDEALVELFKKQRPGEPPTLEASRNLLWNICFDPKRYDLTRVGRHKLNARLGLNTDLDVRTLTKADIIALVRELVAVPLAIDHEHLLEEARDLAEVAPSLPWDEVANRLDEYEHFGNRRLRMVGELVQEAFRVGLYRMERVVRERMTTEDVDTITP
;
A
#
# COMPACT_ATOMS: atom_id res chain seq x y z
N MET A 1 -13.98 -32.74 34.23
CA MET A 1 -13.24 -33.70 33.39
C MET A 1 -14.18 -34.23 32.31
N GLY A 2 -14.16 -33.65 31.14
CA GLY A 2 -14.95 -34.08 30.00
C GLY A 2 -14.28 -35.30 29.36
N GLU A 3 -15.03 -36.40 29.22
CA GLU A 3 -14.59 -37.59 28.52
C GLU A 3 -14.15 -37.22 27.10
N ARG A 4 -12.86 -37.43 26.79
CA ARG A 4 -12.36 -37.41 25.42
C ARG A 4 -13.09 -38.47 24.63
N LYS A 5 -14.01 -38.06 23.76
CA LYS A 5 -14.66 -38.98 22.82
C LYS A 5 -13.55 -39.57 21.96
N THR A 6 -13.34 -40.88 22.04
CA THR A 6 -12.43 -41.63 21.17
C THR A 6 -12.75 -41.30 19.72
N PRO A 7 -11.74 -40.92 18.90
CA PRO A 7 -11.99 -40.61 17.51
C PRO A 7 -12.63 -41.81 16.82
N LYS A 8 -13.79 -41.58 16.19
CA LYS A 8 -14.48 -42.62 15.43
C LYS A 8 -13.54 -43.08 14.31
N THR A 9 -13.19 -44.35 14.30
CA THR A 9 -12.38 -44.95 13.23
C THR A 9 -13.10 -44.77 11.89
N ARG A 10 -12.54 -43.98 11.01
CA ARG A 10 -13.10 -43.76 9.67
C ARG A 10 -12.81 -44.98 8.81
N LYS A 11 -13.84 -45.57 8.20
CA LYS A 11 -13.68 -46.65 7.24
C LYS A 11 -13.28 -46.06 5.87
N SER A 12 -12.12 -46.41 5.36
CA SER A 12 -11.67 -46.01 4.02
C SER A 12 -12.22 -46.99 2.98
N PHE A 13 -12.80 -46.45 1.91
CA PHE A 13 -13.24 -47.20 0.72
C PHE A 13 -12.27 -46.98 -0.46
N SER A 14 -11.13 -46.31 -0.22
CA SER A 14 -10.09 -46.11 -1.21
C SER A 14 -9.39 -47.42 -1.57
N LYS A 15 -9.09 -47.63 -2.82
CA LYS A 15 -8.25 -48.75 -3.32
C LYS A 15 -6.76 -48.51 -3.12
N LEU A 16 -6.37 -47.29 -2.84
CA LEU A 16 -4.97 -46.89 -2.60
C LEU A 16 -4.71 -46.73 -1.08
N PRO A 17 -3.53 -47.15 -0.58
CA PRO A 17 -3.18 -46.92 0.80
C PRO A 17 -3.07 -45.39 1.04
N GLN A 18 -3.40 -44.95 2.23
CA GLN A 18 -3.19 -43.56 2.65
C GLN A 18 -1.66 -43.33 2.78
N ILE A 19 -1.11 -42.46 1.95
CA ILE A 19 0.32 -42.14 1.92
C ILE A 19 0.61 -40.91 2.77
N LEU A 20 -0.32 -39.96 2.82
CA LEU A 20 -0.20 -38.69 3.56
C LEU A 20 -1.42 -38.51 4.46
N ASP A 21 -1.19 -37.92 5.62
CA ASP A 21 -2.27 -37.50 6.51
C ASP A 21 -3.03 -36.29 5.92
N VAL A 22 -4.29 -36.15 6.32
CA VAL A 22 -5.09 -34.98 5.92
C VAL A 22 -4.48 -33.74 6.56
N PRO A 23 -4.11 -32.71 5.77
CA PRO A 23 -3.57 -31.47 6.33
C PRO A 23 -4.59 -30.78 7.23
N ASN A 24 -4.10 -29.95 8.15
CA ASN A 24 -4.99 -29.13 8.98
C ASN A 24 -5.72 -28.09 8.09
N LEU A 25 -7.01 -28.31 7.85
CA LEU A 25 -7.83 -27.48 6.94
C LEU A 25 -8.12 -26.07 7.51
N ILE A 26 -7.92 -25.87 8.81
CA ILE A 26 -8.10 -24.55 9.46
C ILE A 26 -6.76 -23.85 9.74
N ALA A 27 -5.64 -24.42 9.32
CA ALA A 27 -4.32 -23.82 9.53
C ALA A 27 -4.23 -22.39 8.96
N ILE A 28 -4.87 -22.15 7.83
CA ILE A 28 -4.93 -20.82 7.20
C ILE A 28 -5.52 -19.75 8.14
N GLN A 29 -6.43 -20.11 9.02
CA GLN A 29 -7.01 -19.21 10.02
C GLN A 29 -6.10 -19.09 11.25
N THR A 30 -5.74 -20.22 11.85
CA THR A 30 -5.03 -20.28 13.13
C THR A 30 -3.60 -19.76 12.98
N GLU A 31 -2.84 -20.18 11.96
CA GLU A 31 -1.48 -19.72 11.72
C GLU A 31 -1.42 -18.23 11.37
N SER A 32 -2.39 -17.71 10.60
CA SER A 32 -2.48 -16.30 10.29
C SER A 32 -2.75 -15.45 11.53
N PHE A 33 -3.57 -15.94 12.46
CA PHE A 33 -3.82 -15.21 13.70
C PHE A 33 -2.62 -15.28 14.67
N GLU A 34 -1.92 -16.42 14.72
CA GLU A 34 -0.65 -16.53 15.48
C GLU A 34 0.43 -15.59 14.92
N TRP A 35 0.56 -15.51 13.59
CA TRP A 35 1.43 -14.53 12.95
C TRP A 35 1.08 -13.10 13.36
N PHE A 36 -0.22 -12.75 13.41
CA PHE A 36 -0.64 -11.44 13.88
C PHE A 36 -0.18 -11.16 15.32
N LYS A 37 -0.37 -12.11 16.23
CA LYS A 37 0.02 -11.96 17.65
C LYS A 37 1.53 -11.80 17.84
N THR A 38 2.34 -12.48 17.04
CA THR A 38 3.79 -12.54 17.21
C THR A 38 4.54 -11.50 16.39
N GLN A 39 4.13 -11.28 15.13
CA GLN A 39 4.82 -10.41 14.19
C GLN A 39 3.99 -9.20 13.78
N GLY A 40 2.74 -9.42 13.38
CA GLY A 40 1.90 -8.36 12.84
C GLY A 40 1.63 -7.23 13.83
N LEU A 41 1.44 -7.55 15.10
CA LEU A 41 1.26 -6.56 16.16
C LEU A 41 2.56 -5.77 16.40
N LYS A 42 3.69 -6.45 16.45
CA LYS A 42 5.01 -5.84 16.60
C LYS A 42 5.31 -4.86 15.46
N GLU A 43 5.15 -5.30 14.21
CA GLU A 43 5.32 -4.43 13.03
C GLU A 43 4.42 -3.18 13.10
N THR A 44 3.18 -3.34 13.57
CA THR A 44 2.22 -2.23 13.63
C THR A 44 2.60 -1.22 14.72
N ILE A 45 3.14 -1.68 15.85
CA ILE A 45 3.64 -0.82 16.92
C ILE A 45 4.92 -0.10 16.46
N GLU A 46 5.83 -0.80 15.78
CA GLU A 46 7.06 -0.23 15.23
C GLU A 46 6.78 0.85 14.17
N ASP A 47 5.72 0.71 13.37
CA ASP A 47 5.31 1.69 12.35
C ASP A 47 4.99 3.08 12.94
N ILE A 48 4.46 3.15 14.17
CA ILE A 48 4.10 4.40 14.85
C ILE A 48 5.17 4.89 15.84
N ASN A 49 6.11 4.03 16.19
CA ASN A 49 7.12 4.28 17.21
C ASN A 49 8.35 5.02 16.63
N PRO A 50 8.87 6.08 17.28
CA PRO A 50 8.27 6.83 18.39
C PRO A 50 7.21 7.84 17.94
N ILE A 51 6.28 8.21 18.83
CA ILE A 51 5.40 9.36 18.65
C ILE A 51 6.12 10.59 19.20
N GLU A 52 6.52 11.51 18.35
CA GLU A 52 7.20 12.75 18.73
C GLU A 52 6.23 13.94 18.66
N ASP A 53 6.44 14.90 19.54
CA ASP A 53 5.75 16.17 19.47
C ASP A 53 6.25 17.03 18.30
N TYR A 54 5.61 18.18 18.02
CA TYR A 54 5.99 19.07 16.92
C TYR A 54 7.34 19.76 17.13
N THR A 55 7.83 19.85 18.37
CA THR A 55 9.11 20.47 18.71
C THR A 55 10.25 19.45 18.74
N GLY A 56 9.93 18.16 18.82
CA GLY A 56 10.91 17.07 18.95
C GLY A 56 11.49 16.90 20.35
N ASN A 57 10.97 17.64 21.35
CA ASN A 57 11.47 17.62 22.73
C ASN A 57 10.91 16.46 23.55
N TYR A 58 9.72 16.01 23.21
CA TYR A 58 9.01 14.93 23.88
C TYR A 58 8.77 13.78 22.94
N ALA A 59 8.94 12.56 23.46
CA ALA A 59 8.67 11.35 22.70
C ALA A 59 7.95 10.31 23.57
N VAL A 60 6.99 9.63 22.97
CA VAL A 60 6.35 8.43 23.54
C VAL A 60 6.84 7.23 22.75
N GLU A 61 7.51 6.32 23.44
CA GLU A 61 8.05 5.09 22.90
C GLU A 61 7.24 3.89 23.39
N PHE A 62 6.91 2.98 22.46
CA PHE A 62 6.26 1.72 22.76
C PHE A 62 7.29 0.62 22.83
N GLY A 63 7.29 -0.15 23.92
CA GLY A 63 8.18 -1.28 24.15
C GLY A 63 7.49 -2.62 23.93
N GLU A 64 7.74 -3.55 24.86
CA GLU A 64 7.18 -4.90 24.80
C GLU A 64 5.68 -4.90 25.08
N TYR A 65 4.98 -5.84 24.46
CA TYR A 65 3.55 -6.05 24.67
C TYR A 65 3.28 -7.47 25.17
N GLU A 66 2.21 -7.61 25.94
CA GLU A 66 1.79 -8.87 26.54
C GLU A 66 0.27 -9.01 26.47
N PHE A 67 -0.19 -10.20 26.05
CA PHE A 67 -1.58 -10.61 26.22
C PHE A 67 -1.72 -11.35 27.54
N LYS A 68 -2.57 -10.87 28.42
CA LYS A 68 -2.91 -11.60 29.64
C LYS A 68 -3.94 -12.68 29.36
N GLU A 69 -4.13 -13.58 30.33
CA GLU A 69 -5.14 -14.62 30.19
C GLU A 69 -6.56 -14.03 30.09
N PRO A 70 -7.40 -14.58 29.24
CA PRO A 70 -8.82 -14.19 29.16
C PRO A 70 -9.52 -14.33 30.50
N ALA A 71 -10.29 -13.33 30.88
CA ALA A 71 -11.02 -13.32 32.15
C ALA A 71 -12.15 -14.36 32.23
N LEU A 72 -12.68 -14.76 31.08
CA LEU A 72 -13.80 -15.70 30.95
C LEU A 72 -13.43 -16.88 30.07
N THR A 73 -13.96 -18.05 30.39
CA THR A 73 -13.85 -19.24 29.55
C THR A 73 -14.77 -19.15 28.33
N LEU A 74 -14.47 -19.93 27.27
CA LEU A 74 -15.31 -20.00 26.06
C LEU A 74 -16.79 -20.32 26.37
N LYS A 75 -17.03 -21.17 27.36
CA LYS A 75 -18.38 -21.54 27.76
C LYS A 75 -19.10 -20.39 28.45
N GLU A 76 -18.44 -19.74 29.38
CA GLU A 76 -19.01 -18.58 30.09
C GLU A 76 -19.30 -17.41 29.14
N CYS A 77 -18.45 -17.18 28.14
CA CYS A 77 -18.68 -16.15 27.13
C CYS A 77 -19.98 -16.43 26.33
N ARG A 78 -20.25 -17.67 25.99
CA ARG A 78 -21.50 -18.07 25.31
C ARG A 78 -22.71 -17.96 26.22
N ASP A 79 -22.59 -18.41 27.49
CA ASP A 79 -23.69 -18.43 28.46
C ASP A 79 -24.06 -17.01 28.94
N LYS A 80 -23.10 -16.07 28.94
CA LYS A 80 -23.26 -14.68 29.44
C LYS A 80 -23.34 -13.64 28.32
N ASP A 81 -23.42 -14.04 27.06
CA ASP A 81 -23.40 -13.15 25.91
C ASP A 81 -22.19 -12.18 25.88
N GLN A 82 -21.02 -12.69 26.32
CA GLN A 82 -19.79 -11.90 26.35
C GLN A 82 -18.84 -12.23 25.21
N THR A 83 -17.86 -11.33 24.98
CA THR A 83 -16.80 -11.55 23.98
C THR A 83 -15.63 -12.29 24.64
N TYR A 84 -15.12 -13.33 23.96
CA TYR A 84 -13.90 -14.01 24.35
C TYR A 84 -12.70 -13.14 23.96
N ALA A 85 -12.11 -12.44 24.94
CA ALA A 85 -11.05 -11.49 24.74
C ALA A 85 -9.95 -11.62 25.80
N ALA A 86 -8.75 -11.25 25.43
CA ALA A 86 -7.60 -11.14 26.31
C ALA A 86 -7.18 -9.65 26.45
N PRO A 87 -6.90 -9.19 27.66
CA PRO A 87 -6.36 -7.84 27.88
C PRO A 87 -4.97 -7.70 27.24
N LEU A 88 -4.79 -6.68 26.43
CA LEU A 88 -3.50 -6.31 25.83
C LEU A 88 -2.87 -5.20 26.66
N PHE A 89 -1.63 -5.41 27.12
CA PHE A 89 -0.80 -4.44 27.79
C PHE A 89 0.44 -4.13 26.97
N ILE A 90 0.84 -2.88 26.95
CA ILE A 90 2.07 -2.42 26.27
C ILE A 90 2.87 -1.58 27.25
N THR A 91 4.18 -1.81 27.31
CA THR A 91 5.10 -0.96 28.05
C THR A 91 5.31 0.33 27.26
N VAL A 92 5.02 1.45 27.89
CA VAL A 92 5.13 2.78 27.29
C VAL A 92 6.15 3.60 28.07
N ARG A 93 7.06 4.27 27.34
CA ARG A 93 8.06 5.19 27.88
C ARG A 93 7.77 6.59 27.38
N PHE A 94 7.60 7.50 28.31
CA PHE A 94 7.59 8.92 28.02
C PHE A 94 9.01 9.47 28.24
N VAL A 95 9.59 10.04 27.20
CA VAL A 95 10.95 10.57 27.18
C VAL A 95 10.90 12.09 27.04
N ASN A 96 11.39 12.79 28.04
CA ASN A 96 11.65 14.22 27.95
C ASN A 96 13.13 14.46 27.60
N ARG A 97 13.40 14.89 26.38
CA ARG A 97 14.76 15.09 25.88
C ARG A 97 15.45 16.35 26.46
N GLU A 98 14.68 17.30 26.98
CA GLU A 98 15.23 18.50 27.59
C GLU A 98 15.78 18.22 29.00
N SER A 99 15.01 17.50 29.83
CA SER A 99 15.42 17.16 31.18
C SER A 99 16.17 15.82 31.28
N GLY A 100 16.09 14.97 30.25
CA GLY A 100 16.60 13.61 30.26
C GLY A 100 15.77 12.64 31.12
N GLU A 101 14.58 13.04 31.56
CA GLU A 101 13.69 12.22 32.37
C GLU A 101 12.98 11.16 31.49
N ILE A 102 12.95 9.92 31.99
CA ILE A 102 12.22 8.81 31.36
C ILE A 102 11.24 8.26 32.38
N ARG A 103 9.94 8.25 32.03
CA ARG A 103 8.88 7.61 32.82
C ARG A 103 8.40 6.38 32.05
N GLU A 104 8.45 5.22 32.71
CA GLU A 104 8.01 3.95 32.09
C GLU A 104 6.81 3.38 32.87
N GLN A 105 5.80 2.93 32.13
CA GLN A 105 4.60 2.32 32.69
C GLN A 105 4.02 1.28 31.75
N SER A 106 3.44 0.21 32.30
CA SER A 106 2.63 -0.74 31.56
C SER A 106 1.20 -0.20 31.40
N VAL A 107 0.76 0.03 30.17
CA VAL A 107 -0.52 0.65 29.84
C VAL A 107 -1.47 -0.40 29.27
N PHE A 108 -2.70 -0.43 29.76
CA PHE A 108 -3.78 -1.25 29.21
C PHE A 108 -4.30 -0.62 27.93
N MET A 109 -4.15 -1.35 26.81
CA MET A 109 -4.59 -0.89 25.49
C MET A 109 -6.03 -1.26 25.16
N GLY A 110 -6.56 -2.27 25.83
CA GLY A 110 -7.92 -2.74 25.60
C GLY A 110 -8.05 -4.26 25.61
N ASP A 111 -9.27 -4.73 25.56
CA ASP A 111 -9.59 -6.17 25.45
C ASP A 111 -9.58 -6.58 23.98
N PHE A 112 -8.68 -7.51 23.64
CA PHE A 112 -8.50 -7.98 22.28
C PHE A 112 -9.20 -9.31 22.04
N PRO A 113 -10.11 -9.43 21.05
CA PRO A 113 -10.79 -10.68 20.76
C PRO A 113 -9.82 -11.80 20.40
N MET A 114 -9.95 -12.95 21.05
CA MET A 114 -9.08 -14.10 20.86
C MET A 114 -9.74 -15.15 20.00
N MET A 115 -8.94 -15.81 19.15
CA MET A 115 -9.38 -16.91 18.31
C MET A 115 -9.48 -18.19 19.14
N THR A 116 -10.52 -18.98 18.88
CA THR A 116 -10.69 -20.32 19.44
C THR A 116 -9.82 -21.35 18.70
N GLU A 117 -9.65 -22.53 19.26
CA GLU A 117 -8.94 -23.64 18.60
C GLU A 117 -9.59 -24.06 17.26
N GLN A 118 -10.85 -23.68 17.03
CA GLN A 118 -11.61 -23.98 15.81
C GLN A 118 -11.46 -22.89 14.73
N GLY A 119 -10.64 -21.84 14.97
CA GLY A 119 -10.45 -20.74 14.04
C GLY A 119 -11.59 -19.72 14.03
N THR A 120 -12.41 -19.68 15.07
CA THR A 120 -13.58 -18.80 15.22
C THR A 120 -13.35 -17.77 16.32
N PHE A 121 -14.20 -16.74 16.36
CA PHE A 121 -14.25 -15.73 17.43
C PHE A 121 -15.62 -15.79 18.11
N ILE A 122 -15.66 -15.60 19.42
CA ILE A 122 -16.92 -15.45 20.16
C ILE A 122 -17.08 -13.97 20.45
N ILE A 123 -18.06 -13.34 19.83
CA ILE A 123 -18.39 -11.93 19.98
C ILE A 123 -19.83 -11.81 20.51
N ASN A 124 -19.99 -11.23 21.69
CA ASN A 124 -21.28 -11.12 22.36
C ASN A 124 -22.03 -12.46 22.40
N GLY A 125 -21.35 -13.53 22.83
CA GLY A 125 -21.89 -14.89 22.91
C GLY A 125 -22.04 -15.62 21.58
N THR A 126 -21.97 -14.92 20.45
CA THR A 126 -22.15 -15.48 19.11
C THR A 126 -20.81 -15.89 18.49
N GLU A 127 -20.75 -17.09 17.96
CA GLU A 127 -19.57 -17.60 17.25
C GLU A 127 -19.54 -17.07 15.83
N ARG A 128 -18.41 -16.47 15.44
CA ARG A 128 -18.19 -15.80 14.15
C ARG A 128 -16.86 -16.20 13.54
N VAL A 129 -16.78 -16.12 12.22
CA VAL A 129 -15.57 -16.37 11.44
C VAL A 129 -15.24 -15.13 10.63
N ILE A 130 -13.96 -14.72 10.65
CA ILE A 130 -13.45 -13.71 9.72
C ILE A 130 -13.10 -14.42 8.42
N VAL A 131 -13.83 -14.10 7.35
CA VAL A 131 -13.66 -14.74 6.04
C VAL A 131 -12.42 -14.18 5.35
N THR A 132 -11.56 -15.07 4.86
CA THR A 132 -10.42 -14.72 4.01
C THR A 132 -10.91 -14.00 2.76
N GLN A 133 -10.27 -12.90 2.39
CA GLN A 133 -10.63 -12.07 1.25
C GLN A 133 -9.68 -12.31 0.07
N LEU A 134 -10.24 -12.43 -1.12
CA LEU A 134 -9.47 -12.44 -2.37
C LEU A 134 -9.35 -11.00 -2.88
N VAL A 135 -8.13 -10.45 -2.87
CA VAL A 135 -7.84 -9.07 -3.26
C VAL A 135 -6.81 -9.04 -4.37
N ARG A 136 -6.69 -7.91 -5.06
CA ARG A 136 -5.59 -7.70 -6.00
C ARG A 136 -4.27 -7.68 -5.28
N SER A 137 -3.27 -8.33 -5.88
CA SER A 137 -1.89 -8.25 -5.40
C SER A 137 -1.35 -6.84 -5.63
N PRO A 138 -0.58 -6.25 -4.72
CA PRO A 138 0.12 -5.00 -4.99
C PRO A 138 1.12 -5.18 -6.13
N GLY A 139 1.36 -4.12 -6.90
CA GLY A 139 2.27 -4.13 -8.06
C GLY A 139 1.84 -3.18 -9.16
N ALA A 140 2.44 -3.33 -10.33
CA ALA A 140 2.14 -2.58 -11.54
C ALA A 140 1.36 -3.45 -12.53
N TYR A 141 0.34 -2.89 -13.18
CA TYR A 141 -0.54 -3.57 -14.12
C TYR A 141 -0.84 -2.69 -15.32
N VAL A 142 -0.68 -3.22 -16.52
CA VAL A 142 -1.04 -2.55 -17.77
C VAL A 142 -2.16 -3.32 -18.45
N MET A 143 -3.28 -2.65 -18.73
CA MET A 143 -4.51 -3.29 -19.16
C MET A 143 -5.24 -2.46 -20.20
N ALA A 144 -6.08 -3.12 -21.00
CA ALA A 144 -7.12 -2.41 -21.74
C ALA A 144 -8.27 -2.01 -20.81
N ALA A 145 -8.90 -0.86 -21.05
CA ALA A 145 -10.08 -0.45 -20.31
C ALA A 145 -11.20 -1.49 -20.46
N LYS A 146 -11.99 -1.69 -19.39
CA LYS A 146 -13.12 -2.66 -19.40
C LYS A 146 -14.21 -2.31 -20.42
N ASP A 147 -14.31 -1.07 -20.84
CA ASP A 147 -15.29 -0.58 -21.78
C ASP A 147 -14.71 -0.62 -23.21
N PRO A 148 -15.06 -1.61 -24.05
CA PRO A 148 -14.50 -1.74 -25.38
C PRO A 148 -14.81 -0.52 -26.27
N THR A 149 -15.81 0.31 -25.90
CA THR A 149 -16.13 1.54 -26.65
C THR A 149 -15.15 2.67 -26.37
N LYS A 150 -14.38 2.58 -25.28
CA LYS A 150 -13.45 3.65 -24.88
C LYS A 150 -12.05 3.49 -25.44
N GLN A 151 -11.64 2.30 -25.83
CA GLN A 151 -10.31 1.98 -26.42
C GLN A 151 -9.16 2.69 -25.67
N VAL A 152 -9.16 2.60 -24.34
CA VAL A 152 -8.22 3.28 -23.47
C VAL A 152 -7.30 2.26 -22.84
N LEU A 153 -6.01 2.49 -22.89
CA LEU A 153 -5.03 1.73 -22.11
C LEU A 153 -4.80 2.39 -20.77
N VAL A 154 -4.72 1.56 -19.74
CA VAL A 154 -4.57 2.01 -18.37
C VAL A 154 -3.41 1.28 -17.72
N ALA A 155 -2.50 2.00 -17.11
CA ALA A 155 -1.46 1.44 -16.25
C ALA A 155 -1.74 1.83 -14.81
N ASN A 156 -1.90 0.82 -13.96
CA ASN A 156 -2.21 0.98 -12.55
C ASN A 156 -1.01 0.59 -11.71
N LEU A 157 -0.67 1.46 -10.78
CA LEU A 157 0.29 1.17 -9.73
C LEU A 157 -0.48 1.10 -8.41
N MET A 158 -0.55 -0.11 -7.86
CA MET A 158 -1.35 -0.42 -6.68
C MET A 158 -0.43 -0.85 -5.52
N PRO A 159 -0.37 -0.09 -4.42
CA PRO A 159 0.30 -0.52 -3.21
C PRO A 159 -0.60 -1.48 -2.40
N ALA A 160 -0.01 -2.12 -1.40
CA ALA A 160 -0.78 -2.78 -0.35
C ALA A 160 -1.46 -1.75 0.57
N ARG A 161 -0.75 -0.64 0.83
CA ARG A 161 -1.25 0.52 1.59
C ARG A 161 -0.76 1.80 0.91
N GLY A 162 -1.66 2.75 0.67
CA GLY A 162 -1.34 4.05 0.08
C GLY A 162 -2.19 4.40 -1.12
N SER A 163 -1.83 5.48 -1.78
CA SER A 163 -2.57 6.01 -2.91
C SER A 163 -2.34 5.22 -4.19
N TRP A 164 -3.38 4.99 -4.96
CA TRP A 164 -3.32 4.37 -6.27
C TRP A 164 -2.96 5.41 -7.32
N LEU A 165 -2.00 5.06 -8.19
CA LEU A 165 -1.69 5.84 -9.39
C LEU A 165 -2.25 5.12 -10.60
N GLU A 166 -3.09 5.79 -11.36
CA GLU A 166 -3.69 5.30 -12.60
C GLU A 166 -3.25 6.20 -13.75
N PHE A 167 -2.43 5.68 -14.65
CA PHE A 167 -2.06 6.36 -15.90
C PHE A 167 -2.94 5.85 -17.01
N GLU A 168 -3.42 6.74 -17.86
CA GLU A 168 -4.39 6.43 -18.92
C GLU A 168 -3.98 7.17 -20.20
N ILE A 169 -3.96 6.47 -21.32
CA ILE A 169 -3.83 7.08 -22.65
C ILE A 169 -5.24 7.31 -23.19
N ASP A 170 -5.59 8.55 -23.47
CA ASP A 170 -6.88 8.89 -24.02
C ASP A 170 -6.95 8.72 -25.57
N LYS A 171 -8.15 8.84 -26.14
CA LYS A 171 -8.38 8.75 -27.60
C LYS A 171 -7.63 9.83 -28.42
N ARG A 172 -7.06 10.85 -27.77
CA ARG A 172 -6.31 11.94 -28.38
C ARG A 172 -4.80 11.77 -28.19
N ALA A 173 -4.36 10.55 -27.93
CA ALA A 173 -2.96 10.20 -27.70
C ALA A 173 -2.30 10.97 -26.51
N ALA A 174 -3.10 11.52 -25.61
CA ALA A 174 -2.57 12.21 -24.42
C ALA A 174 -2.54 11.28 -23.21
N VAL A 175 -1.44 11.31 -22.47
CA VAL A 175 -1.26 10.54 -21.25
C VAL A 175 -1.70 11.38 -20.05
N SER A 176 -2.60 10.85 -19.24
CA SER A 176 -3.08 11.48 -18.03
C SER A 176 -2.89 10.58 -16.82
N VAL A 177 -2.77 11.17 -15.63
CA VAL A 177 -2.69 10.44 -14.36
C VAL A 177 -3.86 10.81 -13.45
N ARG A 178 -4.36 9.83 -12.71
CA ARG A 178 -5.27 10.01 -11.59
C ARG A 178 -4.64 9.46 -10.34
N ILE A 179 -4.79 10.17 -9.26
CA ILE A 179 -4.37 9.74 -7.93
C ILE A 179 -5.64 9.48 -7.12
N ASP A 180 -5.80 8.26 -6.59
CA ASP A 180 -6.99 7.83 -5.83
C ASP A 180 -8.32 8.12 -6.54
N ARG A 181 -8.36 7.90 -7.87
CA ARG A 181 -9.54 8.14 -8.72
C ARG A 181 -10.08 9.57 -8.72
N LYS A 182 -9.26 10.55 -8.30
CA LYS A 182 -9.62 11.97 -8.33
C LYS A 182 -9.53 12.54 -9.75
N ARG A 183 -9.46 13.86 -9.85
CA ARG A 183 -9.43 14.58 -11.14
C ARG A 183 -8.17 14.23 -11.93
N LYS A 184 -8.32 14.08 -13.24
CA LYS A 184 -7.21 13.85 -14.18
C LYS A 184 -6.23 15.02 -14.17
N LEU A 185 -4.95 14.67 -14.26
CA LEU A 185 -3.83 15.59 -14.45
C LEU A 185 -3.01 15.08 -15.64
N PRO A 186 -2.47 15.92 -16.52
CA PRO A 186 -1.50 15.48 -17.54
C PRO A 186 -0.33 14.75 -16.88
N ALA A 187 0.10 13.63 -17.47
CA ALA A 187 1.21 12.85 -16.91
C ALA A 187 2.52 13.65 -16.89
N THR A 188 2.72 14.55 -17.85
CA THR A 188 3.87 15.45 -17.93
C THR A 188 3.93 16.42 -16.76
N VAL A 189 2.79 16.97 -16.31
CA VAL A 189 2.71 17.80 -15.10
C VAL A 189 3.09 16.98 -13.86
N PHE A 190 2.63 15.74 -13.76
CA PHE A 190 2.98 14.87 -12.65
C PHE A 190 4.47 14.51 -12.65
N LEU A 191 5.03 14.14 -13.81
CA LEU A 191 6.46 13.88 -13.96
C LEU A 191 7.30 15.13 -13.62
N ARG A 192 6.89 16.30 -14.09
CA ARG A 192 7.53 17.57 -13.76
C ARG A 192 7.49 17.85 -12.25
N ALA A 193 6.37 17.59 -11.59
CA ALA A 193 6.25 17.74 -10.14
C ALA A 193 7.19 16.78 -9.38
N LEU A 194 7.45 15.55 -9.90
CA LEU A 194 8.41 14.62 -9.31
C LEU A 194 9.85 15.16 -9.31
N ALA A 195 10.21 16.02 -10.26
CA ALA A 195 11.52 16.69 -10.27
C ALA A 195 11.73 17.57 -9.02
N GLY A 196 10.64 18.08 -8.43
CA GLY A 196 10.70 18.85 -7.17
C GLY A 196 11.01 18.04 -5.91
N ILE A 197 11.16 16.73 -6.02
CA ILE A 197 11.53 15.83 -4.91
C ILE A 197 12.97 15.38 -5.11
N ASP A 198 13.80 15.43 -4.06
CA ASP A 198 15.20 15.03 -4.13
C ASP A 198 15.34 13.53 -4.40
N SER A 199 16.21 13.18 -5.36
CA SER A 199 16.47 11.78 -5.73
C SER A 199 17.14 10.98 -4.62
N GLU A 200 17.96 11.61 -3.78
CA GLU A 200 18.58 10.96 -2.62
C GLU A 200 17.52 10.48 -1.61
N ARG A 201 16.47 11.29 -1.38
CA ARG A 201 15.38 10.94 -0.47
C ARG A 201 14.52 9.80 -1.02
N THR A 202 14.39 9.67 -2.32
CA THR A 202 13.61 8.62 -3.01
C THR A 202 14.42 7.37 -3.31
N LYS A 203 15.73 7.35 -2.94
CA LYS A 203 16.66 6.25 -3.23
C LYS A 203 16.82 5.98 -4.73
N ASP A 204 16.63 6.99 -5.55
CA ASP A 204 16.87 6.97 -6.99
C ASP A 204 18.32 7.31 -7.34
N GLN A 205 18.69 7.05 -8.59
CA GLN A 205 19.98 7.48 -9.11
C GLN A 205 20.08 9.01 -9.08
N PRO A 206 21.23 9.56 -8.68
CA PRO A 206 21.46 11.01 -8.70
C PRO A 206 21.20 11.58 -10.10
N GLY A 207 20.43 12.67 -10.16
CA GLY A 207 20.10 13.35 -11.41
C GLY A 207 18.92 12.78 -12.20
N LEU A 208 18.29 11.68 -11.77
CA LEU A 208 17.09 11.16 -12.41
C LEU A 208 15.93 12.15 -12.22
N LEU A 209 15.44 12.69 -13.34
CA LEU A 209 14.35 13.67 -13.37
C LEU A 209 14.59 14.80 -12.36
N SER A 210 15.63 15.60 -12.59
CA SER A 210 16.10 16.62 -11.65
C SER A 210 15.66 18.03 -12.02
N GLN A 211 15.52 18.32 -13.31
CA GLN A 211 15.17 19.66 -13.81
C GLN A 211 13.68 19.78 -14.17
N GLY A 212 13.05 18.69 -14.59
CA GLY A 212 11.66 18.67 -15.01
C GLY A 212 11.40 19.48 -16.29
N THR A 213 12.42 19.68 -17.14
CA THR A 213 12.27 20.36 -18.42
C THR A 213 11.61 19.47 -19.46
N ASP A 214 11.07 20.08 -20.52
CA ASP A 214 10.43 19.33 -21.61
C ASP A 214 11.43 18.40 -22.30
N GLU A 215 12.68 18.86 -22.47
CA GLU A 215 13.77 18.09 -23.06
C GLU A 215 14.16 16.88 -22.19
N GLU A 216 14.26 17.07 -20.87
CA GLU A 216 14.55 15.99 -19.93
C GLU A 216 13.43 14.94 -19.94
N ILE A 217 12.18 15.37 -19.90
CA ILE A 217 11.03 14.45 -19.96
C ILE A 217 11.02 13.70 -21.29
N LEU A 218 11.21 14.37 -22.44
CA LEU A 218 11.24 13.70 -23.73
C LEU A 218 12.39 12.70 -23.84
N ALA A 219 13.57 13.04 -23.34
CA ALA A 219 14.74 12.17 -23.35
C ALA A 219 14.52 10.90 -22.50
N LEU A 220 13.81 11.00 -21.37
CA LEU A 220 13.45 9.84 -20.52
C LEU A 220 12.56 8.82 -21.24
N PHE A 221 11.81 9.24 -22.24
CA PHE A 221 10.88 8.38 -22.99
C PHE A 221 11.24 8.24 -24.47
N ASP A 222 12.51 8.41 -24.85
CA ASP A 222 13.03 8.25 -26.20
C ASP A 222 12.24 9.05 -27.24
N ASN A 223 11.86 10.28 -26.90
CA ASN A 223 11.01 11.18 -27.70
C ASN A 223 9.67 10.58 -28.10
N ASN A 224 9.10 9.75 -27.22
CA ASN A 224 7.82 9.09 -27.49
C ASN A 224 6.72 10.10 -27.84
N PRO A 225 5.97 9.86 -28.91
CA PRO A 225 4.98 10.79 -29.43
C PRO A 225 3.77 11.01 -28.51
N PHE A 226 3.36 10.01 -27.71
CA PHE A 226 2.30 10.19 -26.72
C PHE A 226 2.70 11.19 -25.63
N ILE A 227 3.97 11.16 -25.21
CA ILE A 227 4.54 12.13 -24.26
C ILE A 227 4.61 13.51 -24.92
N LYS A 228 5.06 13.59 -26.19
CA LYS A 228 5.10 14.83 -26.96
C LYS A 228 3.71 15.45 -27.10
N ALA A 229 2.71 14.67 -27.54
CA ALA A 229 1.33 15.12 -27.64
C ALA A 229 0.73 15.56 -26.30
N THR A 230 1.23 15.01 -25.18
CA THR A 230 0.83 15.42 -23.83
C THR A 230 1.48 16.75 -23.45
N LEU A 231 2.77 16.94 -23.74
CA LEU A 231 3.49 18.20 -23.53
C LEU A 231 2.89 19.35 -24.33
N ASP A 232 2.45 19.11 -25.57
CA ASP A 232 1.82 20.13 -26.42
C ASP A 232 0.49 20.64 -25.82
N LYS A 233 -0.21 19.79 -25.04
CA LYS A 233 -1.45 20.13 -24.34
C LYS A 233 -1.20 20.71 -22.92
N ASP A 234 0.02 20.58 -22.42
CA ASP A 234 0.39 21.03 -21.08
C ASP A 234 0.67 22.54 -21.07
N SER A 235 0.02 23.24 -20.15
CA SER A 235 0.21 24.69 -19.93
C SER A 235 1.29 25.00 -18.89
N VAL A 236 1.77 23.99 -18.16
CA VAL A 236 2.71 24.13 -17.05
C VAL A 236 4.13 23.99 -17.56
N ARG A 237 5.01 24.94 -17.22
CA ARG A 237 6.40 24.96 -17.71
C ARG A 237 7.46 24.81 -16.61
N SER A 238 7.10 25.04 -15.35
CA SER A 238 8.01 24.98 -14.23
C SER A 238 7.63 23.90 -13.22
N VAL A 239 8.61 23.43 -12.45
CA VAL A 239 8.42 22.45 -11.37
C VAL A 239 7.46 22.99 -10.30
N ASP A 240 7.62 24.26 -9.94
CA ASP A 240 6.82 24.89 -8.90
C ASP A 240 5.35 25.03 -9.33
N GLU A 241 5.09 25.38 -10.59
CA GLU A 241 3.73 25.43 -11.15
C GLU A 241 3.12 24.02 -11.18
N ALA A 242 3.90 22.98 -11.52
CA ALA A 242 3.44 21.59 -11.56
C ALA A 242 3.02 21.09 -10.17
N LEU A 243 3.81 21.41 -9.14
CA LEU A 243 3.49 21.09 -7.74
C LEU A 243 2.19 21.77 -7.29
N VAL A 244 2.03 23.04 -7.62
CA VAL A 244 0.82 23.82 -7.29
C VAL A 244 -0.42 23.27 -8.00
N GLU A 245 -0.29 22.93 -9.30
CA GLU A 245 -1.41 22.36 -10.07
C GLU A 245 -1.82 20.98 -9.52
N LEU A 246 -0.84 20.12 -9.18
CA LEU A 246 -1.10 18.84 -8.52
C LEU A 246 -1.85 19.04 -7.19
N PHE A 247 -1.40 20.00 -6.37
CA PHE A 247 -2.06 20.29 -5.09
C PHE A 247 -3.51 20.74 -5.29
N LYS A 248 -3.77 21.67 -6.20
CA LYS A 248 -5.13 22.16 -6.53
C LYS A 248 -6.06 21.03 -6.98
N LYS A 249 -5.54 20.05 -7.76
CA LYS A 249 -6.33 18.89 -8.19
C LYS A 249 -6.63 17.92 -7.04
N GLN A 250 -5.70 17.77 -6.10
CA GLN A 250 -5.84 16.84 -4.98
C GLN A 250 -6.62 17.43 -3.81
N ARG A 251 -6.48 18.73 -3.55
CA ARG A 251 -7.13 19.47 -2.46
C ARG A 251 -7.79 20.74 -2.94
N PRO A 252 -8.92 20.62 -3.67
CA PRO A 252 -9.64 21.78 -4.14
C PRO A 252 -10.15 22.60 -2.95
N GLY A 253 -9.89 23.92 -2.97
CA GLY A 253 -10.34 24.85 -1.93
C GLY A 253 -9.29 25.20 -0.87
N GLU A 254 -8.19 24.49 -0.78
CA GLU A 254 -7.06 24.87 0.08
C GLU A 254 -6.07 25.77 -0.68
N PRO A 255 -5.51 26.82 -0.04
CA PRO A 255 -4.49 27.65 -0.68
C PRO A 255 -3.20 26.84 -0.89
N PRO A 256 -2.67 26.75 -2.12
CA PRO A 256 -1.46 26.01 -2.39
C PRO A 256 -0.22 26.81 -1.97
N THR A 257 0.62 26.20 -1.11
CA THR A 257 1.98 26.66 -0.88
C THR A 257 2.95 25.64 -1.48
N LEU A 258 4.14 26.06 -1.89
CA LEU A 258 5.13 25.16 -2.49
C LEU A 258 5.53 24.03 -1.53
N GLU A 259 5.74 24.39 -0.26
CA GLU A 259 6.09 23.42 0.77
C GLU A 259 4.96 22.40 1.02
N ALA A 260 3.72 22.85 1.17
CA ALA A 260 2.57 21.96 1.32
C ALA A 260 2.38 21.05 0.09
N SER A 261 2.68 21.58 -1.12
CA SER A 261 2.58 20.83 -2.36
C SER A 261 3.66 19.72 -2.45
N ARG A 262 4.90 20.03 -2.08
CA ARG A 262 5.99 19.04 -1.99
C ARG A 262 5.70 17.98 -0.93
N ASN A 263 5.24 18.38 0.25
CA ASN A 263 4.86 17.47 1.31
C ASN A 263 3.67 16.57 0.91
N LEU A 264 2.71 17.12 0.16
CA LEU A 264 1.60 16.31 -0.37
C LEU A 264 2.10 15.23 -1.31
N LEU A 265 2.94 15.59 -2.29
CA LEU A 265 3.49 14.63 -3.25
C LEU A 265 4.36 13.57 -2.55
N TRP A 266 5.19 14.01 -1.59
CA TRP A 266 5.98 13.09 -0.75
C TRP A 266 5.09 12.08 -0.04
N ASN A 267 4.04 12.55 0.63
CA ASN A 267 3.11 11.71 1.39
C ASN A 267 2.31 10.73 0.52
N ILE A 268 2.09 11.06 -0.75
CA ILE A 268 1.35 10.21 -1.70
C ILE A 268 2.21 9.03 -2.18
N CYS A 269 3.50 9.25 -2.44
CA CYS A 269 4.33 8.28 -3.16
C CYS A 269 5.50 7.72 -2.34
N PHE A 270 6.09 8.52 -1.44
CA PHE A 270 7.43 8.26 -0.91
C PHE A 270 7.50 8.12 0.62
N ASP A 271 6.45 8.48 1.35
CA ASP A 271 6.42 8.39 2.81
C ASP A 271 6.21 6.93 3.27
N PRO A 272 7.20 6.31 3.96
CA PRO A 272 7.08 4.93 4.43
C PRO A 272 5.91 4.70 5.40
N LYS A 273 5.49 5.74 6.12
CA LYS A 273 4.35 5.66 7.05
C LYS A 273 3.01 5.59 6.31
N ARG A 274 2.94 6.10 5.07
CA ARG A 274 1.70 6.23 4.30
C ARG A 274 1.64 5.33 3.08
N TYR A 275 2.78 4.98 2.51
CA TYR A 275 2.88 4.18 1.29
C TYR A 275 3.69 2.91 1.53
N ASP A 276 3.12 1.77 1.21
CA ASP A 276 3.75 0.46 1.38
C ASP A 276 3.37 -0.49 0.26
N LEU A 277 4.35 -0.90 -0.53
CA LEU A 277 4.22 -1.94 -1.56
C LEU A 277 4.24 -3.34 -0.95
N THR A 278 4.78 -3.51 0.24
CA THR A 278 5.26 -4.78 0.78
C THR A 278 6.37 -5.40 -0.07
N ARG A 279 7.05 -6.42 0.45
CA ARG A 279 8.09 -7.16 -0.33
C ARG A 279 7.49 -7.85 -1.57
N VAL A 280 6.25 -8.33 -1.46
CA VAL A 280 5.52 -8.97 -2.56
C VAL A 280 5.25 -7.98 -3.68
N GLY A 281 4.72 -6.80 -3.35
CA GLY A 281 4.46 -5.74 -4.33
C GLY A 281 5.73 -5.24 -5.00
N ARG A 282 6.82 -5.05 -4.23
CA ARG A 282 8.12 -4.66 -4.77
C ARG A 282 8.66 -5.73 -5.73
N HIS A 283 8.60 -7.01 -5.37
CA HIS A 283 9.02 -8.10 -6.24
C HIS A 283 8.23 -8.13 -7.55
N LYS A 284 6.90 -8.05 -7.47
CA LYS A 284 6.03 -8.03 -8.67
C LYS A 284 6.29 -6.82 -9.56
N LEU A 285 6.49 -5.65 -8.96
CA LEU A 285 6.80 -4.43 -9.69
C LEU A 285 8.14 -4.52 -10.40
N ASN A 286 9.18 -4.99 -9.71
CA ASN A 286 10.49 -5.23 -10.30
C ASN A 286 10.41 -6.22 -11.49
N ALA A 287 9.74 -7.35 -11.28
CA ALA A 287 9.59 -8.36 -12.32
C ALA A 287 8.81 -7.84 -13.55
N ARG A 288 7.76 -7.03 -13.31
CA ARG A 288 6.91 -6.49 -14.37
C ARG A 288 7.62 -5.40 -15.20
N LEU A 289 8.39 -4.55 -14.53
CA LEU A 289 9.03 -3.38 -15.14
C LEU A 289 10.53 -3.58 -15.46
N GLY A 290 11.07 -4.79 -15.21
CA GLY A 290 12.49 -5.08 -15.44
C GLY A 290 13.44 -4.30 -14.52
N LEU A 291 13.01 -3.97 -13.30
CA LEU A 291 13.79 -3.22 -12.32
C LEU A 291 14.48 -4.17 -11.32
N ASN A 292 15.57 -3.70 -10.73
CA ASN A 292 16.36 -4.43 -9.74
C ASN A 292 16.44 -3.66 -8.40
N THR A 293 15.37 -2.96 -8.03
CA THR A 293 15.30 -2.26 -6.75
C THR A 293 15.25 -3.26 -5.60
N ASP A 294 15.94 -2.97 -4.50
CA ASP A 294 15.95 -3.82 -3.31
C ASP A 294 14.52 -4.07 -2.78
N LEU A 295 14.24 -5.31 -2.37
CA LEU A 295 12.94 -5.73 -1.84
C LEU A 295 12.55 -5.03 -0.54
N ASP A 296 13.52 -4.49 0.18
CA ASP A 296 13.28 -3.73 1.41
C ASP A 296 12.94 -2.25 1.14
N VAL A 297 13.04 -1.79 -0.12
CA VAL A 297 12.51 -0.50 -0.56
C VAL A 297 11.01 -0.65 -0.81
N ARG A 298 10.21 -0.41 0.20
CA ARG A 298 8.76 -0.64 0.19
C ARG A 298 7.95 0.57 -0.29
N THR A 299 8.58 1.73 -0.47
CA THR A 299 7.97 2.93 -1.07
C THR A 299 8.24 3.00 -2.56
N LEU A 300 7.54 3.88 -3.28
CA LEU A 300 7.88 4.13 -4.68
C LEU A 300 9.24 4.82 -4.83
N THR A 301 9.78 4.68 -6.02
CA THR A 301 10.92 5.46 -6.53
C THR A 301 10.49 6.22 -7.78
N LYS A 302 11.21 7.26 -8.18
CA LYS A 302 10.94 7.94 -9.47
C LYS A 302 11.10 6.97 -10.64
N ALA A 303 12.10 6.09 -10.55
CA ALA A 303 12.36 5.05 -11.56
C ALA A 303 11.16 4.12 -11.77
N ASP A 304 10.44 3.74 -10.71
CA ASP A 304 9.24 2.92 -10.80
C ASP A 304 8.15 3.58 -11.65
N ILE A 305 7.92 4.86 -11.39
CA ILE A 305 6.89 5.65 -12.07
C ILE A 305 7.26 5.85 -13.55
N ILE A 306 8.52 6.21 -13.81
CA ILE A 306 9.03 6.40 -15.17
C ILE A 306 8.94 5.08 -15.96
N ALA A 307 9.36 3.97 -15.37
CA ALA A 307 9.30 2.66 -16.00
C ALA A 307 7.85 2.23 -16.31
N LEU A 308 6.90 2.50 -15.40
CA LEU A 308 5.49 2.21 -15.65
C LEU A 308 4.92 3.04 -16.81
N VAL A 309 5.21 4.33 -16.85
CA VAL A 309 4.75 5.20 -17.95
C VAL A 309 5.40 4.79 -19.26
N ARG A 310 6.70 4.42 -19.25
CA ARG A 310 7.41 3.91 -20.44
C ARG A 310 6.74 2.64 -20.96
N GLU A 311 6.41 1.70 -20.08
CA GLU A 311 5.68 0.48 -20.46
C GLU A 311 4.30 0.80 -21.05
N LEU A 312 3.55 1.72 -20.41
CA LEU A 312 2.23 2.12 -20.91
C LEU A 312 2.28 2.70 -22.32
N VAL A 313 3.23 3.62 -22.60
CA VAL A 313 3.31 4.27 -23.92
C VAL A 313 3.96 3.37 -24.99
N ALA A 314 4.61 2.28 -24.59
CA ALA A 314 5.13 1.28 -25.52
C ALA A 314 4.05 0.32 -26.02
N VAL A 315 3.05 -0.01 -25.19
CA VAL A 315 1.99 -0.98 -25.51
C VAL A 315 1.15 -0.58 -26.74
N PRO A 316 0.67 0.68 -26.89
CA PRO A 316 -0.14 1.06 -28.06
C PRO A 316 0.60 0.92 -29.39
N LEU A 317 1.89 1.14 -29.36
CA LEU A 317 2.74 1.01 -30.53
C LEU A 317 2.87 -0.46 -30.98
N ALA A 318 2.56 -1.41 -30.10
CA ALA A 318 2.65 -2.85 -30.34
C ALA A 318 1.31 -3.53 -30.65
N ILE A 319 0.20 -2.90 -30.29
CA ILE A 319 -1.14 -3.46 -30.50
C ILE A 319 -1.74 -2.79 -31.72
N ASP A 320 -2.15 -3.60 -32.70
CA ASP A 320 -2.80 -3.13 -33.93
C ASP A 320 -4.26 -2.69 -33.63
N HIS A 321 -4.41 -1.55 -33.01
CA HIS A 321 -5.69 -0.88 -32.79
C HIS A 321 -5.90 0.15 -33.90
N GLU A 322 -6.74 -0.15 -34.89
CA GLU A 322 -7.03 0.68 -36.05
C GLU A 322 -7.27 2.17 -35.75
N HIS A 323 -7.77 2.52 -34.55
CA HIS A 323 -8.06 3.92 -34.18
C HIS A 323 -6.91 4.67 -33.49
N LEU A 324 -6.00 3.97 -32.82
CA LEU A 324 -4.78 4.59 -32.26
C LEU A 324 -3.73 4.76 -33.35
N LEU A 325 -3.79 3.93 -34.38
CA LEU A 325 -2.85 3.91 -35.50
C LEU A 325 -3.17 4.91 -36.59
N GLU A 326 -4.41 5.37 -36.79
CA GLU A 326 -4.68 6.43 -37.77
C GLU A 326 -4.04 7.77 -37.35
N GLU A 327 -4.03 8.10 -36.06
CA GLU A 327 -3.25 9.25 -35.53
C GLU A 327 -1.77 8.91 -35.27
N ALA A 328 -1.43 7.61 -35.14
CA ALA A 328 -0.09 7.11 -34.83
C ALA A 328 0.66 6.51 -36.01
N ARG A 329 0.11 6.49 -37.24
CA ARG A 329 0.80 5.96 -38.44
C ARG A 329 2.13 6.67 -38.71
N ASP A 330 2.19 7.96 -38.43
CA ASP A 330 3.43 8.75 -38.53
C ASP A 330 4.43 8.41 -37.40
N LEU A 331 3.99 7.67 -36.38
CA LEU A 331 4.71 7.38 -35.15
C LEU A 331 5.39 6.01 -35.17
N ALA A 332 4.83 5.04 -35.89
CA ALA A 332 5.42 3.70 -36.07
C ALA A 332 6.75 3.74 -36.85
N GLU A 333 6.95 4.76 -37.71
CA GLU A 333 8.21 4.97 -38.40
C GLU A 333 9.35 5.46 -37.49
N VAL A 334 9.03 6.01 -36.34
CA VAL A 334 10.01 6.65 -35.41
C VAL A 334 10.57 5.68 -34.35
N ALA A 335 9.92 4.52 -34.11
CA ALA A 335 10.35 3.56 -33.09
C ALA A 335 10.57 2.13 -33.66
N PRO A 336 11.55 1.92 -34.57
CA PRO A 336 11.76 0.62 -35.22
C PRO A 336 12.45 -0.45 -34.32
N SER A 337 12.80 -0.14 -33.07
CA SER A 337 13.67 -0.98 -32.23
C SER A 337 12.95 -1.75 -31.09
N LEU A 338 11.61 -1.66 -30.96
CA LEU A 338 10.89 -2.37 -29.92
C LEU A 338 10.48 -3.79 -30.39
N PRO A 339 10.63 -4.83 -29.55
CA PRO A 339 10.18 -6.18 -29.88
C PRO A 339 8.64 -6.26 -29.75
N TRP A 340 7.97 -5.95 -30.84
CA TRP A 340 6.51 -5.77 -30.93
C TRP A 340 5.69 -6.98 -30.49
N ASP A 341 6.15 -8.22 -30.81
CA ASP A 341 5.47 -9.46 -30.45
C ASP A 341 5.52 -9.72 -28.93
N GLU A 342 6.56 -9.27 -28.26
CA GLU A 342 6.70 -9.43 -26.80
C GLU A 342 5.83 -8.44 -26.02
N VAL A 343 5.61 -7.25 -26.56
CA VAL A 343 4.86 -6.18 -25.88
C VAL A 343 3.36 -6.45 -25.94
N ALA A 344 2.85 -7.00 -27.06
CA ALA A 344 1.44 -7.34 -27.20
C ALA A 344 0.97 -8.40 -26.18
N ASN A 345 1.89 -9.30 -25.77
CA ASN A 345 1.61 -10.30 -24.73
C ASN A 345 1.73 -9.79 -23.30
N ARG A 346 2.04 -8.50 -23.11
CA ARG A 346 2.28 -7.91 -21.78
C ARG A 346 1.06 -7.28 -21.12
N LEU A 347 -0.13 -7.41 -21.71
CA LEU A 347 -1.36 -6.95 -21.06
C LEU A 347 -1.71 -7.87 -19.90
N ASP A 348 -1.97 -7.27 -18.76
CA ASP A 348 -2.33 -7.98 -17.53
C ASP A 348 -3.83 -8.25 -17.46
N GLU A 349 -4.19 -9.45 -17.04
CA GLU A 349 -5.57 -9.85 -16.77
C GLU A 349 -5.89 -9.72 -15.26
N TYR A 350 -6.94 -8.98 -14.93
CA TYR A 350 -7.35 -8.77 -13.55
C TYR A 350 -7.78 -10.03 -12.81
N GLU A 351 -8.44 -10.94 -13.52
CA GLU A 351 -9.05 -12.13 -12.92
C GLU A 351 -8.05 -13.28 -12.78
N HIS A 352 -6.87 -13.17 -13.40
CA HIS A 352 -5.83 -14.19 -13.27
C HIS A 352 -5.35 -14.33 -11.83
N PHE A 353 -5.32 -15.56 -11.29
CA PHE A 353 -4.93 -15.82 -9.91
C PHE A 353 -3.49 -15.37 -9.56
N GLY A 354 -2.60 -15.29 -10.52
CA GLY A 354 -1.27 -14.68 -10.36
C GLY A 354 -1.31 -13.19 -9.97
N ASN A 355 -2.42 -12.50 -10.27
CA ASN A 355 -2.66 -11.09 -9.97
C ASN A 355 -3.60 -10.86 -8.77
N ARG A 356 -4.02 -11.93 -8.13
CA ARG A 356 -4.87 -11.90 -6.94
C ARG A 356 -4.18 -12.64 -5.80
N ARG A 357 -4.36 -12.15 -4.56
CA ARG A 357 -3.83 -12.79 -3.37
C ARG A 357 -4.92 -12.95 -2.31
N LEU A 358 -4.67 -13.81 -1.35
CA LEU A 358 -5.52 -13.99 -0.19
C LEU A 358 -5.09 -13.02 0.92
N ARG A 359 -6.04 -12.24 1.46
CA ARG A 359 -5.89 -11.52 2.73
C ARG A 359 -6.50 -12.38 3.82
N MET A 360 -5.63 -12.89 4.68
CA MET A 360 -6.03 -13.77 5.78
C MET A 360 -6.42 -12.97 7.02
N VAL A 361 -6.98 -13.67 8.01
CA VAL A 361 -7.50 -13.06 9.23
C VAL A 361 -6.49 -12.19 9.96
N GLY A 362 -5.24 -12.63 10.08
CA GLY A 362 -4.19 -11.88 10.78
C GLY A 362 -3.93 -10.52 10.15
N GLU A 363 -3.87 -10.46 8.81
CA GLU A 363 -3.69 -9.20 8.07
C GLU A 363 -4.91 -8.28 8.20
N LEU A 364 -6.12 -8.84 8.16
CA LEU A 364 -7.36 -8.05 8.32
C LEU A 364 -7.45 -7.42 9.71
N VAL A 365 -7.09 -8.18 10.74
CA VAL A 365 -7.06 -7.70 12.13
C VAL A 365 -5.95 -6.68 12.34
N GLN A 366 -4.76 -6.92 11.77
CA GLN A 366 -3.64 -5.98 11.79
C GLN A 366 -4.03 -4.61 11.21
N GLU A 367 -4.69 -4.60 10.07
CA GLU A 367 -5.12 -3.36 9.41
C GLU A 367 -6.15 -2.60 10.25
N ALA A 368 -7.12 -3.29 10.83
CA ALA A 368 -8.10 -2.67 11.73
C ALA A 368 -7.44 -2.07 12.98
N PHE A 369 -6.48 -2.80 13.57
CA PHE A 369 -5.72 -2.33 14.74
C PHE A 369 -4.83 -1.12 14.38
N ARG A 370 -4.15 -1.16 13.25
CA ARG A 370 -3.33 -0.06 12.72
C ARG A 370 -4.13 1.24 12.60
N VAL A 371 -5.35 1.18 12.05
CA VAL A 371 -6.24 2.35 11.94
C VAL A 371 -6.55 2.94 13.32
N GLY A 372 -6.74 2.08 14.33
CA GLY A 372 -6.91 2.51 15.74
C GLY A 372 -5.68 3.21 16.27
N LEU A 373 -4.49 2.63 16.08
CA LEU A 373 -3.22 3.19 16.54
C LEU A 373 -2.88 4.54 15.90
N TYR A 374 -3.13 4.72 14.59
CA TYR A 374 -2.92 6.03 13.96
C TYR A 374 -3.87 7.13 14.49
N ARG A 375 -5.10 6.76 14.86
CA ARG A 375 -6.01 7.70 15.52
C ARG A 375 -5.47 8.10 16.90
N MET A 376 -4.98 7.13 17.66
CA MET A 376 -4.34 7.34 18.96
C MET A 376 -3.09 8.22 18.80
N GLU A 377 -2.18 7.89 17.88
CA GLU A 377 -0.98 8.69 17.60
C GLU A 377 -1.30 10.18 17.41
N ARG A 378 -2.33 10.46 16.59
CA ARG A 378 -2.74 11.85 16.35
C ARG A 378 -3.20 12.56 17.62
N VAL A 379 -4.01 11.89 18.46
CA VAL A 379 -4.52 12.46 19.71
C VAL A 379 -3.39 12.64 20.72
N VAL A 380 -2.49 11.66 20.84
CA VAL A 380 -1.31 11.74 21.73
C VAL A 380 -0.43 12.93 21.33
N ARG A 381 -0.11 13.06 20.04
CA ARG A 381 0.70 14.18 19.53
C ARG A 381 0.07 15.54 19.82
N GLU A 382 -1.25 15.65 19.65
CA GLU A 382 -2.00 16.88 19.94
C GLU A 382 -1.95 17.21 21.45
N ARG A 383 -2.15 16.21 22.32
CA ARG A 383 -2.10 16.40 23.78
C ARG A 383 -0.72 16.75 24.28
N MET A 384 0.34 16.08 23.75
CA MET A 384 1.72 16.43 24.11
C MET A 384 2.08 17.89 23.82
N THR A 385 1.35 18.54 22.91
CA THR A 385 1.58 19.95 22.55
C THR A 385 0.76 20.90 23.43
N THR A 386 -0.37 20.45 23.97
CA THR A 386 -1.34 21.33 24.67
C THR A 386 -1.34 21.17 26.18
N GLU A 387 -0.91 20.03 26.71
CA GLU A 387 -0.94 19.75 28.17
C GLU A 387 0.40 20.09 28.84
N ASP A 388 0.33 20.39 30.14
CA ASP A 388 1.51 20.70 30.98
C ASP A 388 2.34 19.42 31.16
N VAL A 389 3.62 19.48 30.81
CA VAL A 389 4.55 18.33 30.77
C VAL A 389 4.70 17.64 32.13
N ASP A 390 4.63 18.41 33.22
CA ASP A 390 4.77 17.87 34.59
C ASP A 390 3.60 16.94 34.96
N THR A 391 2.47 17.07 34.31
CA THR A 391 1.26 16.26 34.54
C THR A 391 1.11 15.08 33.60
N ILE A 392 1.93 15.00 32.54
CA ILE A 392 1.84 13.92 31.56
C ILE A 392 2.39 12.63 32.16
N THR A 393 1.53 11.62 32.20
CA THR A 393 1.88 10.21 32.47
C THR A 393 1.66 9.37 31.22
N PRO A 394 2.45 8.31 31.06
CA PRO A 394 2.26 7.38 29.92
C PRO A 394 0.86 6.81 29.81
#